data_f369e96e18b72ef54f5394dce15f05bd
#
_entry.id   f369e96e18b72ef54f5394dce15f05bd
#
_cell.length_a   1.000
_cell.length_b   1.000
_cell.length_c   1.000
_cell.angle_alpha   90.00
_cell.angle_beta   90.00
_cell.angle_gamma   90.00
#
_symmetry.space_group_name_H-M   'P 1'
#
loop_
_entity.id
_entity.type
_entity.pdbx_description
1 polymer ?
#
loop_
_entity_poly.entity_id
_entity_poly.type
_entity_poly.pdbx_seq_one_letter_code
_entity_poly.pdbx_strand_id
1 'polypeptide(L)'
;GHLYNWYNTWDLKTLSPHYISTVDSGNFFGYLITLKNGLDSIRKAPVVSAASLKEIEHLLLPQGEVNRLKDDYKTYNELAEDLFYVSRNLGQQPDYASSPDARDFIRMSGIIQNEIERLDLGQRMLCENLSLHDLVLEGNPAALAEIDRIKRMTDTAETMISDVSFKALFNQKRKLFYIGFNMSSQTYDQSCYDLVASESLLTSLLAIAKGDVPVTHWQRLGRPLTLVKGRPAYVSWSGTMFE
;
A
#
# COMPACT_ATOMS: atom_id res chain seq x y z
N GLY A 1 -12.36 6.56 13.63
CA GLY A 1 -12.00 5.85 14.85
C GLY A 1 -11.05 4.69 14.62
N HIS A 2 -10.95 3.84 15.63
CA HIS A 2 -10.15 2.62 15.56
C HIS A 2 -10.97 1.45 15.05
N LEU A 3 -10.29 0.45 14.45
CA LEU A 3 -10.88 -0.83 14.09
C LEU A 3 -10.65 -1.84 15.22
N TYR A 4 -11.54 -2.81 15.33
CA TYR A 4 -11.29 -3.99 16.16
C TYR A 4 -10.31 -4.93 15.47
N ASN A 5 -9.63 -5.79 16.23
CA ASN A 5 -8.63 -6.70 15.69
C ASN A 5 -9.23 -7.82 14.82
N TRP A 6 -10.48 -8.22 15.05
CA TRP A 6 -11.04 -9.39 14.41
C TRP A 6 -12.42 -9.15 13.85
N TYR A 7 -12.61 -9.55 12.58
CA TYR A 7 -13.85 -9.50 11.84
C TYR A 7 -14.12 -10.83 11.17
N ASN A 8 -15.38 -11.21 11.09
CA ASN A 8 -15.80 -12.34 10.28
C ASN A 8 -15.64 -11.97 8.79
N THR A 9 -14.99 -12.84 8.03
CA THR A 9 -14.71 -12.59 6.60
C THR A 9 -15.94 -12.69 5.69
N TRP A 10 -17.03 -13.31 6.16
CA TRP A 10 -18.26 -13.49 5.39
C TRP A 10 -19.20 -12.27 5.46
N ASP A 11 -19.37 -11.71 6.65
CA ASP A 11 -20.37 -10.67 6.90
C ASP A 11 -19.78 -9.40 7.54
N LEU A 12 -18.47 -9.38 7.71
CA LEU A 12 -17.67 -8.27 8.29
C LEU A 12 -18.12 -7.89 9.72
N LYS A 13 -18.87 -8.74 10.41
CA LYS A 13 -19.20 -8.51 11.82
C LYS A 13 -17.98 -8.66 12.70
N THR A 14 -17.94 -7.84 13.73
CA THR A 14 -16.86 -7.88 14.73
C THR A 14 -16.93 -9.18 15.55
N LEU A 15 -15.76 -9.77 15.79
CA LEU A 15 -15.62 -10.98 16.63
C LEU A 15 -15.19 -10.60 18.03
N SER A 16 -15.62 -11.41 19.00
CA SER A 16 -15.22 -11.27 20.40
C SER A 16 -13.84 -11.88 20.66
N PRO A 17 -13.02 -11.29 21.57
CA PRO A 17 -13.30 -10.05 22.29
C PRO A 17 -13.16 -8.83 21.38
N HIS A 18 -13.98 -7.79 21.59
CA HIS A 18 -13.86 -6.52 20.91
C HIS A 18 -12.62 -5.78 21.44
N TYR A 19 -11.52 -5.95 20.76
CA TYR A 19 -10.22 -5.45 21.19
C TYR A 19 -9.65 -4.45 20.17
N ILE A 20 -9.12 -3.34 20.69
CA ILE A 20 -8.44 -2.31 19.89
C ILE A 20 -6.96 -2.37 20.25
N SER A 21 -6.13 -2.81 19.30
CA SER A 21 -4.67 -2.85 19.41
C SER A 21 -4.07 -1.49 19.07
N THR A 22 -3.06 -1.09 19.84
CA THR A 22 -2.27 0.10 19.54
C THR A 22 -1.49 -0.08 18.24
N VAL A 23 -0.91 -1.24 17.99
CA VAL A 23 -0.12 -1.54 16.80
C VAL A 23 -0.98 -1.57 15.55
N ASP A 24 -2.10 -2.29 15.58
CA ASP A 24 -3.00 -2.38 14.42
C ASP A 24 -3.60 -1.01 14.08
N SER A 25 -3.92 -0.20 15.10
CA SER A 25 -4.37 1.18 14.91
C SER A 25 -3.30 2.04 14.22
N GLY A 26 -2.03 1.89 14.58
CA GLY A 26 -0.91 2.59 13.96
C GLY A 26 -0.65 2.14 12.54
N ASN A 27 -0.68 0.85 12.30
CA ASN A 27 -0.53 0.27 10.97
C ASN A 27 -1.66 0.72 10.03
N PHE A 28 -2.91 0.64 10.50
CA PHE A 28 -4.06 1.12 9.74
C PHE A 28 -3.92 2.60 9.37
N PHE A 29 -3.56 3.45 10.32
CA PHE A 29 -3.33 4.87 10.08
C PHE A 29 -2.20 5.11 9.07
N GLY A 30 -1.09 4.39 9.19
CA GLY A 30 0.04 4.44 8.26
C GLY A 30 -0.34 4.02 6.85
N TYR A 31 -1.14 2.95 6.71
CA TYR A 31 -1.65 2.50 5.40
C TYR A 31 -2.59 3.53 4.77
N LEU A 32 -3.44 4.21 5.53
CA LEU A 32 -4.30 5.27 5.01
C LEU A 32 -3.49 6.45 4.47
N ILE A 33 -2.42 6.86 5.16
CA ILE A 33 -1.49 7.90 4.68
C ILE A 33 -0.82 7.44 3.38
N THR A 34 -0.34 6.21 3.33
CA THR A 34 0.32 5.64 2.15
C THR A 34 -0.66 5.58 0.97
N LEU A 35 -1.88 5.10 1.20
CA LEU A 35 -2.94 5.04 0.19
C LEU A 35 -3.25 6.43 -0.37
N LYS A 36 -3.47 7.42 0.50
CA LYS A 36 -3.73 8.81 0.09
C LYS A 36 -2.63 9.36 -0.80
N ASN A 37 -1.38 9.22 -0.39
CA ASN A 37 -0.22 9.70 -1.16
C ASN A 37 -0.06 8.94 -2.48
N GLY A 38 -0.30 7.64 -2.48
CA GLY A 38 -0.30 6.81 -3.69
C GLY A 38 -1.36 7.25 -4.70
N LEU A 39 -2.59 7.48 -4.23
CA LEU A 39 -3.68 7.99 -5.07
C LEU A 39 -3.36 9.36 -5.68
N ASP A 40 -2.74 10.27 -4.94
CA ASP A 40 -2.31 11.57 -5.46
C ASP A 40 -1.18 11.43 -6.50
N SER A 41 -0.27 10.48 -6.30
CA SER A 41 0.79 10.17 -7.26
C SER A 41 0.25 9.59 -8.56
N ILE A 42 -0.74 8.70 -8.50
CA ILE A 42 -1.36 8.08 -9.68
C ILE A 42 -1.96 9.13 -10.62
N ARG A 43 -2.58 10.19 -10.10
CA ARG A 43 -3.15 11.26 -10.94
C ARG A 43 -2.13 11.96 -11.82
N LYS A 44 -0.88 12.05 -11.35
CA LYS A 44 0.21 12.82 -11.96
C LYS A 44 1.18 11.94 -12.74
N ALA A 45 1.19 10.66 -12.46
CA ALA A 45 2.05 9.71 -13.17
C ALA A 45 1.52 9.43 -14.58
N PRO A 46 2.39 9.11 -15.54
CA PRO A 46 1.96 8.59 -16.83
C PRO A 46 1.05 7.37 -16.65
N VAL A 47 -0.03 7.28 -17.43
CA VAL A 47 -0.96 6.14 -17.42
C VAL A 47 -0.21 4.83 -17.68
N VAL A 48 0.73 4.86 -18.62
CA VAL A 48 1.70 3.79 -18.83
C VAL A 48 3.09 4.39 -18.68
N SER A 49 3.84 3.90 -17.70
CA SER A 49 5.19 4.40 -17.43
C SER A 49 6.25 3.43 -17.95
N ALA A 50 7.43 3.96 -18.28
CA ALA A 50 8.59 3.13 -18.62
C ALA A 50 8.99 2.17 -17.48
N ALA A 51 8.74 2.56 -16.23
CA ALA A 51 8.97 1.69 -15.06
C ALA A 51 8.00 0.51 -15.04
N SER A 52 6.70 0.76 -15.29
CA SER A 52 5.69 -0.30 -15.37
C SER A 52 5.98 -1.28 -16.52
N LEU A 53 6.44 -0.79 -17.66
CA LEU A 53 6.81 -1.65 -18.78
C LEU A 53 8.01 -2.54 -18.45
N LYS A 54 9.04 -2.00 -17.79
CA LYS A 54 10.19 -2.80 -17.34
C LYS A 54 9.79 -3.85 -16.30
N GLU A 55 8.90 -3.52 -15.39
CA GLU A 55 8.40 -4.48 -14.39
C GLU A 55 7.67 -5.64 -15.06
N ILE A 56 6.82 -5.35 -16.04
CA ILE A 56 6.14 -6.39 -16.84
C ILE A 56 7.14 -7.21 -17.65
N GLU A 57 8.14 -6.59 -18.24
CA GLU A 57 9.19 -7.28 -19.01
C GLU A 57 9.98 -8.24 -18.11
N HIS A 58 10.26 -7.87 -16.86
CA HIS A 58 10.92 -8.77 -15.90
C HIS A 58 10.15 -10.07 -15.67
N LEU A 59 8.83 -10.07 -15.75
CA LEU A 59 8.02 -11.29 -15.64
C LEU A 59 8.19 -12.24 -16.84
N LEU A 60 8.72 -11.74 -17.95
CA LEU A 60 9.00 -12.54 -19.15
C LEU A 60 10.40 -13.18 -19.14
N LEU A 61 11.35 -12.67 -18.35
CA LEU A 61 12.73 -13.14 -18.35
C LEU A 61 12.87 -14.66 -18.11
N PRO A 62 12.11 -15.29 -17.20
CA PRO A 62 12.14 -16.73 -17.01
C PRO A 62 11.59 -17.53 -18.20
N GLN A 63 10.88 -16.88 -19.13
CA GLN A 63 10.11 -17.50 -20.20
C GLN A 63 10.88 -17.59 -21.52
N GLY A 64 12.12 -17.10 -21.58
CA GLY A 64 13.02 -17.14 -22.73
C GLY A 64 12.80 -16.03 -23.77
N GLU A 65 13.70 -15.92 -24.74
CA GLU A 65 13.73 -14.83 -25.73
C GLU A 65 12.51 -14.75 -26.66
N VAL A 66 11.76 -15.83 -26.79
CA VAL A 66 10.61 -15.91 -27.71
C VAL A 66 9.42 -15.06 -27.28
N ASN A 67 9.40 -14.64 -26.01
CA ASN A 67 8.29 -13.90 -25.42
C ASN A 67 8.72 -12.49 -24.96
N ARG A 68 9.65 -11.85 -25.65
CA ARG A 68 10.07 -10.47 -25.34
C ARG A 68 9.08 -9.45 -25.91
N LEU A 69 8.90 -8.37 -25.16
CA LEU A 69 8.28 -7.15 -25.67
C LEU A 69 9.24 -6.42 -26.62
N LYS A 70 8.70 -5.65 -27.55
CA LYS A 70 9.50 -4.80 -28.43
C LYS A 70 10.13 -3.63 -27.65
N ASP A 71 11.23 -3.11 -28.12
CA ASP A 71 11.96 -2.01 -27.44
C ASP A 71 11.47 -0.61 -27.85
N ASP A 72 10.68 -0.46 -28.96
CA ASP A 72 10.43 0.83 -29.62
C ASP A 72 8.96 1.02 -30.05
N TYR A 73 8.04 1.00 -29.10
CA TYR A 73 6.64 1.36 -29.39
C TYR A 73 6.49 2.84 -29.70
N LYS A 74 5.81 3.16 -30.81
CA LYS A 74 5.47 4.55 -31.14
C LYS A 74 4.14 4.96 -30.55
N THR A 75 3.13 4.11 -30.66
CA THR A 75 1.77 4.39 -30.19
C THR A 75 1.35 3.42 -29.09
N TYR A 76 0.30 3.80 -28.35
CA TYR A 76 -0.32 2.94 -27.35
C TYR A 76 -0.96 1.70 -27.98
N ASN A 77 -1.45 1.78 -29.26
CA ASN A 77 -1.96 0.61 -29.97
C ASN A 77 -0.89 -0.43 -30.22
N GLU A 78 0.28 -0.01 -30.70
CA GLU A 78 1.40 -0.94 -30.96
C GLU A 78 1.77 -1.70 -29.67
N LEU A 79 1.80 -1.03 -28.53
CA LEU A 79 2.04 -1.65 -27.24
C LEU A 79 0.91 -2.62 -26.86
N ALA A 80 -0.36 -2.21 -27.02
CA ALA A 80 -1.52 -3.04 -26.67
C ALA A 80 -1.59 -4.33 -27.50
N GLU A 81 -1.30 -4.23 -28.81
CA GLU A 81 -1.25 -5.39 -29.71
C GLU A 81 -0.15 -6.37 -29.32
N ASP A 82 1.02 -5.87 -28.97
CA ASP A 82 2.15 -6.73 -28.57
C ASP A 82 1.89 -7.41 -27.22
N LEU A 83 1.37 -6.66 -26.23
CA LEU A 83 0.94 -7.21 -24.95
C LEU A 83 -0.12 -8.31 -25.13
N PHE A 84 -1.07 -8.10 -26.05
CA PHE A 84 -2.09 -9.10 -26.37
C PHE A 84 -1.48 -10.36 -26.98
N TYR A 85 -0.60 -10.19 -27.97
CA TYR A 85 0.06 -11.29 -28.65
C TYR A 85 0.90 -12.16 -27.71
N VAL A 86 1.75 -11.52 -26.89
CA VAL A 86 2.58 -12.21 -25.89
C VAL A 86 1.72 -12.92 -24.84
N SER A 87 0.69 -12.25 -24.31
CA SER A 87 -0.23 -12.84 -23.34
C SER A 87 -0.93 -14.08 -23.88
N ARG A 88 -1.37 -14.03 -25.15
CA ARG A 88 -2.04 -15.15 -25.81
C ARG A 88 -1.08 -16.33 -26.00
N ASN A 89 0.15 -16.07 -26.42
CA ASN A 89 1.17 -17.11 -26.60
C ASN A 89 1.51 -17.81 -25.29
N LEU A 90 1.71 -17.04 -24.21
CA LEU A 90 1.96 -17.60 -22.89
C LEU A 90 0.81 -18.46 -22.39
N GLY A 91 -0.44 -18.02 -22.59
CA GLY A 91 -1.62 -18.78 -22.19
C GLY A 91 -1.83 -20.09 -22.95
N GLN A 92 -1.23 -20.23 -24.14
CA GLN A 92 -1.31 -21.45 -24.96
C GLN A 92 -0.19 -22.45 -24.68
N GLN A 93 0.85 -22.09 -23.93
CA GLN A 93 1.99 -22.94 -23.61
C GLN A 93 1.79 -23.61 -22.25
N PRO A 94 1.56 -24.95 -22.19
CA PRO A 94 1.22 -25.64 -20.93
C PRO A 94 2.28 -25.46 -19.83
N ASP A 95 3.54 -25.42 -20.19
CA ASP A 95 4.67 -25.29 -19.27
C ASP A 95 4.72 -23.91 -18.61
N TYR A 96 4.22 -22.88 -19.26
CA TYR A 96 4.22 -21.49 -18.76
C TYR A 96 2.88 -21.04 -18.19
N ALA A 97 1.76 -21.55 -18.70
CA ALA A 97 0.41 -21.15 -18.25
C ALA A 97 0.18 -21.32 -16.74
N SER A 98 0.90 -22.25 -16.10
CA SER A 98 0.86 -22.49 -14.66
C SER A 98 1.89 -21.69 -13.85
N SER A 99 2.84 -21.00 -14.51
CA SER A 99 3.84 -20.16 -13.85
C SER A 99 3.18 -18.94 -13.17
N PRO A 100 3.56 -18.60 -11.92
CA PRO A 100 3.10 -17.36 -11.27
C PRO A 100 3.42 -16.12 -12.09
N ASP A 101 4.64 -16.01 -12.64
CA ASP A 101 5.10 -14.86 -13.41
C ASP A 101 4.31 -14.69 -14.72
N ALA A 102 4.02 -15.78 -15.43
CA ALA A 102 3.20 -15.73 -16.64
C ALA A 102 1.75 -15.28 -16.35
N ARG A 103 1.16 -15.76 -15.23
CA ARG A 103 -0.16 -15.30 -14.80
C ARG A 103 -0.17 -13.82 -14.44
N ASP A 104 0.86 -13.36 -13.74
CA ASP A 104 0.99 -11.95 -13.37
C ASP A 104 1.23 -11.08 -14.60
N PHE A 105 2.05 -11.53 -15.58
CA PHE A 105 2.21 -10.85 -16.86
C PHE A 105 0.86 -10.72 -17.60
N ILE A 106 0.12 -11.82 -17.76
CA ILE A 106 -1.19 -11.80 -18.44
C ILE A 106 -2.16 -10.85 -17.76
N ARG A 107 -2.20 -10.88 -16.43
CA ARG A 107 -3.05 -9.99 -15.62
C ARG A 107 -2.67 -8.51 -15.80
N MET A 108 -1.38 -8.18 -15.68
CA MET A 108 -0.90 -6.80 -15.81
C MET A 108 -1.06 -6.27 -17.25
N SER A 109 -0.78 -7.10 -18.25
CA SER A 109 -1.03 -6.76 -19.65
C SER A 109 -2.48 -6.44 -19.93
N GLY A 110 -3.41 -7.24 -19.39
CA GLY A 110 -4.85 -6.99 -19.50
C GLY A 110 -5.27 -5.67 -18.84
N ILE A 111 -4.68 -5.31 -17.72
CA ILE A 111 -4.93 -4.03 -17.05
C ILE A 111 -4.49 -2.87 -17.96
N ILE A 112 -3.28 -2.92 -18.52
CA ILE A 112 -2.78 -1.85 -19.41
C ILE A 112 -3.63 -1.73 -20.68
N GLN A 113 -3.98 -2.84 -21.31
CA GLN A 113 -4.84 -2.84 -22.50
C GLN A 113 -6.20 -2.19 -22.21
N ASN A 114 -6.83 -2.57 -21.10
CA ASN A 114 -8.10 -1.98 -20.68
C ASN A 114 -7.98 -0.46 -20.40
N GLU A 115 -6.87 0.00 -19.82
CA GLU A 115 -6.65 1.44 -19.60
C GLU A 115 -6.46 2.19 -20.92
N ILE A 116 -5.70 1.64 -21.86
CA ILE A 116 -5.49 2.22 -23.20
C ILE A 116 -6.84 2.38 -23.90
N GLU A 117 -7.67 1.34 -23.89
CA GLU A 117 -9.00 1.37 -24.51
C GLU A 117 -9.94 2.34 -23.78
N ARG A 118 -10.04 2.25 -22.47
CA ARG A 118 -10.93 3.06 -21.64
C ARG A 118 -10.66 4.57 -21.74
N LEU A 119 -9.36 4.92 -21.85
CA LEU A 119 -8.91 6.31 -21.95
C LEU A 119 -8.77 6.79 -23.40
N ASP A 120 -9.12 5.97 -24.39
CA ASP A 120 -9.00 6.27 -25.83
C ASP A 120 -7.58 6.73 -26.24
N LEU A 121 -6.56 6.00 -25.76
CA LEU A 121 -5.16 6.35 -25.99
C LEU A 121 -4.57 5.72 -27.25
N GLY A 122 -5.27 4.79 -27.92
CA GLY A 122 -4.69 3.92 -28.93
C GLY A 122 -3.87 4.63 -30.00
N GLN A 123 -4.35 5.75 -30.51
CA GLN A 123 -3.69 6.54 -31.56
C GLN A 123 -2.66 7.55 -31.03
N ARG A 124 -2.55 7.72 -29.70
CA ARG A 124 -1.61 8.65 -29.10
C ARG A 124 -0.19 8.09 -29.09
N MET A 125 0.77 9.00 -29.11
CA MET A 125 2.19 8.62 -29.07
C MET A 125 2.57 8.23 -27.64
N LEU A 126 3.23 7.08 -27.48
CA LEU A 126 3.65 6.61 -26.16
C LEU A 126 4.64 7.58 -25.47
N CYS A 127 5.48 8.27 -26.25
CA CYS A 127 6.45 9.25 -25.75
C CYS A 127 5.81 10.52 -25.13
N GLU A 128 4.51 10.75 -25.32
CA GLU A 128 3.81 11.88 -24.68
C GLU A 128 3.71 11.71 -23.17
N ASN A 129 3.84 10.49 -22.64
CA ASN A 129 3.79 10.19 -21.22
C ASN A 129 2.57 10.78 -20.51
N LEU A 130 1.39 10.65 -21.13
CA LEU A 130 0.15 11.27 -20.68
C LEU A 130 -0.28 10.78 -19.29
N SER A 131 -0.54 11.72 -18.39
CA SER A 131 -1.16 11.45 -17.09
C SER A 131 -2.68 11.59 -17.16
N LEU A 132 -3.40 11.09 -16.13
CA LEU A 132 -4.82 11.35 -16.02
C LEU A 132 -5.13 12.85 -15.97
N HIS A 133 -4.25 13.64 -15.36
CA HIS A 133 -4.40 15.09 -15.29
C HIS A 133 -4.33 15.75 -16.68
N ASP A 134 -3.38 15.34 -17.51
CA ASP A 134 -3.24 15.85 -18.88
C ASP A 134 -4.46 15.53 -19.72
N LEU A 135 -4.95 14.29 -19.63
CA LEU A 135 -6.15 13.83 -20.32
C LEU A 135 -7.40 14.61 -19.91
N VAL A 136 -7.52 14.99 -18.64
CA VAL A 136 -8.64 15.84 -18.18
C VAL A 136 -8.54 17.23 -18.78
N LEU A 137 -7.35 17.83 -18.88
CA LEU A 137 -7.16 19.13 -19.53
C LEU A 137 -7.54 19.09 -21.00
N GLU A 138 -7.41 17.95 -21.65
CA GLU A 138 -7.85 17.72 -23.05
C GLU A 138 -9.35 17.38 -23.18
N GLY A 139 -10.07 17.29 -22.06
CA GLY A 139 -11.50 17.02 -22.04
C GLY A 139 -11.89 15.54 -22.12
N ASN A 140 -10.97 14.61 -21.79
CA ASN A 140 -11.27 13.19 -21.79
C ASN A 140 -12.25 12.82 -20.65
N PRO A 141 -13.47 12.33 -20.97
CA PRO A 141 -14.50 12.09 -19.96
C PRO A 141 -14.18 10.90 -19.05
N ALA A 142 -13.47 9.88 -19.56
CA ALA A 142 -13.09 8.71 -18.76
C ALA A 142 -12.00 9.07 -17.76
N ALA A 143 -11.04 9.91 -18.13
CA ALA A 143 -10.03 10.44 -17.23
C ALA A 143 -10.65 11.32 -16.13
N LEU A 144 -11.64 12.15 -16.48
CA LEU A 144 -12.37 12.96 -15.50
C LEU A 144 -13.10 12.07 -14.49
N ALA A 145 -13.81 11.04 -14.95
CA ALA A 145 -14.51 10.11 -14.07
C ALA A 145 -13.54 9.37 -13.11
N GLU A 146 -12.34 9.03 -13.60
CA GLU A 146 -11.31 8.37 -12.76
C GLU A 146 -10.71 9.34 -11.73
N ILE A 147 -10.43 10.58 -12.10
CA ILE A 147 -9.98 11.61 -11.15
C ILE A 147 -11.02 11.85 -10.06
N ASP A 148 -12.30 11.91 -10.42
CA ASP A 148 -13.40 12.05 -9.45
C ASP A 148 -13.50 10.85 -8.51
N ARG A 149 -13.26 9.64 -9.02
CA ARG A 149 -13.18 8.42 -8.20
C ARG A 149 -12.01 8.48 -7.24
N ILE A 150 -10.81 8.81 -7.72
CA ILE A 150 -9.61 8.98 -6.91
C ILE A 150 -9.85 10.03 -5.82
N LYS A 151 -10.46 11.16 -6.16
CA LYS A 151 -10.80 12.21 -5.20
C LYS A 151 -11.70 11.70 -4.08
N ARG A 152 -12.78 11.00 -4.41
CA ARG A 152 -13.68 10.41 -3.38
C ARG A 152 -12.94 9.43 -2.46
N MET A 153 -12.03 8.62 -3.01
CA MET A 153 -11.22 7.70 -2.20
C MET A 153 -10.25 8.47 -1.28
N THR A 154 -9.63 9.52 -1.79
CA THR A 154 -8.73 10.40 -1.02
C THR A 154 -9.49 11.10 0.11
N ASP A 155 -10.66 11.68 -0.17
CA ASP A 155 -11.51 12.37 0.82
C ASP A 155 -11.98 11.39 1.91
N THR A 156 -12.29 10.15 1.52
CA THR A 156 -12.64 9.08 2.47
C THR A 156 -11.45 8.72 3.37
N ALA A 157 -10.26 8.53 2.78
CA ALA A 157 -9.04 8.24 3.54
C ALA A 157 -8.70 9.40 4.50
N GLU A 158 -8.84 10.65 4.07
CA GLU A 158 -8.63 11.83 4.94
C GLU A 158 -9.60 11.87 6.11
N THR A 159 -10.87 11.56 5.87
CA THR A 159 -11.87 11.47 6.94
C THR A 159 -11.49 10.39 7.94
N MET A 160 -11.12 9.20 7.46
CA MET A 160 -10.69 8.11 8.33
C MET A 160 -9.41 8.45 9.11
N ILE A 161 -8.44 9.14 8.49
CA ILE A 161 -7.20 9.62 9.14
C ILE A 161 -7.55 10.63 10.26
N SER A 162 -8.48 11.55 10.01
CA SER A 162 -8.87 12.56 10.99
C SER A 162 -9.57 11.94 12.21
N ASP A 163 -10.36 10.90 11.99
CA ASP A 163 -11.13 10.22 13.02
C ASP A 163 -10.30 9.32 13.94
N VAL A 164 -9.11 8.90 13.54
CA VAL A 164 -8.22 8.13 14.42
C VAL A 164 -7.64 9.05 15.50
N SER A 165 -7.77 8.70 16.75
CA SER A 165 -7.15 9.42 17.88
C SER A 165 -6.38 8.46 18.79
N PHE A 166 -5.06 8.59 18.79
CA PHE A 166 -4.19 7.79 19.64
C PHE A 166 -4.21 8.16 21.11
N LYS A 167 -4.85 9.29 21.48
CA LYS A 167 -4.91 9.77 22.87
C LYS A 167 -5.56 8.76 23.81
N ALA A 168 -6.57 8.03 23.33
CA ALA A 168 -7.27 7.03 24.12
C ALA A 168 -6.39 5.82 24.48
N LEU A 169 -5.41 5.48 23.65
CA LEU A 169 -4.50 4.36 23.86
C LEU A 169 -3.21 4.75 24.61
N PHE A 170 -3.09 6.03 25.02
CA PHE A 170 -1.88 6.57 25.59
C PHE A 170 -1.99 6.74 27.11
N ASN A 171 -1.08 6.11 27.86
CA ASN A 171 -0.98 6.28 29.31
C ASN A 171 -0.26 7.59 29.65
N GLN A 172 -1.01 8.60 30.05
CA GLN A 172 -0.50 9.94 30.36
C GLN A 172 0.49 9.96 31.52
N LYS A 173 0.38 9.05 32.50
CA LYS A 173 1.27 8.99 33.67
C LYS A 173 2.61 8.36 33.27
N ARG A 174 2.58 7.22 32.57
CA ARG A 174 3.79 6.50 32.13
C ARG A 174 4.44 7.14 30.91
N LYS A 175 3.70 7.95 30.13
CA LYS A 175 4.09 8.50 28.82
C LYS A 175 4.40 7.41 27.80
N LEU A 176 3.64 6.32 27.84
CA LEU A 176 3.80 5.14 26.99
C LEU A 176 2.43 4.69 26.45
N PHE A 177 2.42 3.99 25.33
CA PHE A 177 1.20 3.36 24.83
C PHE A 177 0.90 2.07 25.58
N TYR A 178 -0.39 1.86 25.90
CA TYR A 178 -0.89 0.55 26.28
C TYR A 178 -0.74 -0.43 25.09
N ILE A 179 -0.69 -1.72 25.36
CA ILE A 179 -0.76 -2.74 24.30
C ILE A 179 -2.08 -2.59 23.54
N GLY A 180 -3.17 -2.44 24.26
CA GLY A 180 -4.47 -2.17 23.67
C GLY A 180 -5.55 -1.93 24.72
N PHE A 181 -6.79 -1.90 24.23
CA PHE A 181 -8.00 -1.69 25.03
C PHE A 181 -9.05 -2.74 24.68
N ASN A 182 -9.53 -3.45 25.70
CA ASN A 182 -10.61 -4.40 25.55
C ASN A 182 -11.95 -3.68 25.76
N MET A 183 -12.70 -3.49 24.67
CA MET A 183 -14.01 -2.84 24.70
C MET A 183 -15.08 -3.66 25.41
N SER A 184 -14.95 -4.99 25.41
CA SER A 184 -15.94 -5.87 26.07
C SER A 184 -15.87 -5.80 27.59
N SER A 185 -14.66 -5.71 28.15
CA SER A 185 -14.42 -5.55 29.59
C SER A 185 -14.18 -4.12 30.05
N GLN A 186 -14.07 -3.19 29.10
CA GLN A 186 -13.74 -1.75 29.37
C GLN A 186 -12.42 -1.59 30.14
N THR A 187 -11.40 -2.39 29.78
CA THR A 187 -10.10 -2.39 30.47
C THR A 187 -8.94 -2.22 29.50
N TYR A 188 -7.92 -1.48 29.95
CA TYR A 188 -6.62 -1.45 29.30
C TYR A 188 -5.77 -2.65 29.71
N ASP A 189 -4.87 -3.06 28.84
CA ASP A 189 -3.81 -3.98 29.23
C ASP A 189 -2.93 -3.33 30.32
N GLN A 190 -2.42 -4.16 31.22
CA GLN A 190 -1.55 -3.67 32.31
C GLN A 190 -0.16 -3.25 31.80
N SER A 191 0.29 -3.87 30.73
CA SER A 191 1.58 -3.60 30.09
C SER A 191 1.47 -2.45 29.08
N CYS A 192 2.62 -1.82 28.84
CA CYS A 192 2.79 -0.77 27.84
C CYS A 192 4.00 -1.09 26.98
N TYR A 193 4.00 -0.60 25.76
CA TYR A 193 5.16 -0.59 24.89
C TYR A 193 6.20 0.40 25.43
N ASP A 194 7.33 -0.08 25.94
CA ASP A 194 8.36 0.73 26.58
C ASP A 194 9.72 0.69 25.88
N LEU A 195 9.87 -0.09 24.81
CA LEU A 195 11.09 -0.17 24.02
C LEU A 195 10.92 0.48 22.64
N VAL A 196 12.01 1.06 22.11
CA VAL A 196 12.07 1.57 20.73
C VAL A 196 11.94 0.41 19.75
N ALA A 197 12.69 -0.68 19.97
CA ALA A 197 12.58 -1.88 19.16
C ALA A 197 11.32 -2.63 19.57
N SER A 198 10.19 -2.24 18.99
CA SER A 198 8.89 -2.87 19.18
C SER A 198 8.01 -2.62 17.95
N GLU A 199 7.05 -3.49 17.74
CA GLU A 199 6.03 -3.37 16.69
C GLU A 199 5.21 -2.07 16.78
N SER A 200 5.19 -1.40 17.94
CA SER A 200 4.50 -0.11 18.14
C SER A 200 5.32 1.11 17.70
N LEU A 201 6.53 0.93 17.16
CA LEU A 201 7.38 2.03 16.73
C LEU A 201 6.69 2.95 15.73
N LEU A 202 6.04 2.37 14.72
CA LEU A 202 5.29 3.13 13.71
C LEU A 202 4.17 3.95 14.35
N THR A 203 3.40 3.35 15.25
CA THR A 203 2.34 4.04 16.00
C THR A 203 2.89 5.23 16.78
N SER A 204 4.03 5.04 17.46
CA SER A 204 4.69 6.08 18.25
C SER A 204 5.08 7.28 17.39
N LEU A 205 5.70 7.03 16.25
CA LEU A 205 6.10 8.08 15.30
C LEU A 205 4.90 8.83 14.73
N LEU A 206 3.89 8.09 14.27
CA LEU A 206 2.69 8.68 13.63
C LEU A 206 1.84 9.47 14.63
N ALA A 207 1.68 8.98 15.86
CA ALA A 207 0.93 9.67 16.90
C ALA A 207 1.60 10.97 17.37
N ILE A 208 2.95 10.99 17.42
CA ILE A 208 3.72 12.20 17.70
C ILE A 208 3.59 13.18 16.54
N ALA A 209 3.76 12.71 15.30
CA ALA A 209 3.64 13.56 14.11
C ALA A 209 2.25 14.18 13.98
N LYS A 210 1.21 13.44 14.34
CA LYS A 210 -0.18 13.93 14.38
C LYS A 210 -0.43 14.92 15.53
N GLY A 211 0.42 14.96 16.56
CA GLY A 211 0.23 15.77 17.75
C GLY A 211 -0.74 15.16 18.78
N ASP A 212 -1.09 13.90 18.66
CA ASP A 212 -1.95 13.20 19.64
C ASP A 212 -1.23 12.88 20.93
N VAL A 213 0.08 12.63 20.87
CA VAL A 213 0.93 12.37 22.03
C VAL A 213 2.17 13.27 22.02
N PRO A 214 2.71 13.62 23.19
CA PRO A 214 3.84 14.54 23.27
C PRO A 214 5.16 13.85 22.86
N VAL A 215 6.13 14.65 22.37
CA VAL A 215 7.49 14.17 22.03
C VAL A 215 8.20 13.50 23.22
N THR A 216 7.83 13.85 24.45
CA THR A 216 8.34 13.18 25.66
C THR A 216 8.07 11.68 25.69
N HIS A 217 7.07 11.18 24.93
CA HIS A 217 6.87 9.75 24.71
C HIS A 217 8.12 9.10 24.09
N TRP A 218 8.66 9.68 23.04
CA TRP A 218 9.88 9.19 22.37
C TRP A 218 11.09 9.08 23.32
N GLN A 219 11.21 10.02 24.25
CA GLN A 219 12.28 10.03 25.26
C GLN A 219 12.09 8.93 26.31
N ARG A 220 10.89 8.44 26.52
CA ARG A 220 10.56 7.37 27.51
C ARG A 220 10.81 5.96 26.96
N LEU A 221 10.88 5.81 25.65
CA LEU A 221 11.18 4.51 25.05
C LEU A 221 12.60 4.09 25.33
N GLY A 222 12.78 2.92 25.96
CA GLY A 222 14.07 2.31 26.25
C GLY A 222 14.84 1.93 24.99
N ARG A 223 16.16 2.08 25.02
CA ARG A 223 17.09 1.78 23.92
C ARG A 223 18.22 0.88 24.38
N PRO A 224 17.93 -0.25 25.04
CA PRO A 224 18.99 -1.18 25.42
C PRO A 224 19.66 -1.75 24.17
N LEU A 225 20.98 -1.83 24.21
CA LEU A 225 21.79 -2.37 23.12
C LEU A 225 22.44 -3.68 23.53
N THR A 226 22.56 -4.58 22.57
CA THR A 226 23.34 -5.82 22.66
C THR A 226 24.22 -5.98 21.44
N LEU A 227 25.12 -6.94 21.45
CA LEU A 227 25.94 -7.29 20.30
C LEU A 227 25.47 -8.60 19.69
N VAL A 228 25.08 -8.55 18.42
CA VAL A 228 24.74 -9.73 17.63
C VAL A 228 25.81 -9.90 16.55
N LYS A 229 26.60 -10.97 16.65
CA LYS A 229 27.76 -11.22 15.76
C LYS A 229 28.70 -10.00 15.66
N GLY A 230 28.96 -9.34 16.78
CA GLY A 230 29.83 -8.16 16.86
C GLY A 230 29.23 -6.85 16.36
N ARG A 231 27.97 -6.81 15.97
CA ARG A 231 27.25 -5.61 15.55
C ARG A 231 26.25 -5.17 16.62
N PRO A 232 26.15 -3.86 16.94
CA PRO A 232 25.16 -3.37 17.88
C PRO A 232 23.75 -3.54 17.32
N ALA A 233 22.85 -4.04 18.16
CA ALA A 233 21.42 -4.18 17.86
C ALA A 233 20.60 -3.74 19.07
N TYR A 234 19.41 -3.18 18.85
CA TYR A 234 18.48 -2.92 19.93
C TYR A 234 17.90 -4.22 20.46
N VAL A 235 17.65 -4.26 21.76
CA VAL A 235 16.90 -5.35 22.40
C VAL A 235 15.42 -5.11 22.24
N SER A 236 14.70 -6.14 21.78
CA SER A 236 13.24 -6.16 21.68
C SER A 236 12.63 -7.11 22.73
N TRP A 237 11.31 -7.11 22.85
CA TRP A 237 10.60 -7.95 23.82
C TRP A 237 10.60 -9.43 23.46
N SER A 238 10.35 -9.76 22.23
CA SER A 238 10.15 -11.15 21.79
C SER A 238 11.06 -11.56 20.64
N GLY A 239 11.75 -10.63 20.00
CA GLY A 239 12.63 -10.92 18.87
C GLY A 239 11.88 -11.49 17.67
N THR A 240 10.64 -11.08 17.47
CA THR A 240 9.88 -11.41 16.26
C THR A 240 10.38 -10.57 15.09
N MET A 241 10.03 -10.99 13.87
CA MET A 241 10.40 -10.23 12.67
C MET A 241 9.70 -8.86 12.55
N PHE A 242 8.75 -8.55 13.42
CA PHE A 242 8.04 -7.27 13.48
C PHE A 242 8.67 -6.27 14.46
N GLU A 243 9.74 -6.64 15.13
CA GLU A 243 10.50 -5.85 16.13
C GLU A 243 11.97 -5.54 15.66
#